data_5b7618b5d6783391467f5bb14e3437ac
#
_entry.id   5b7618b5d6783391467f5bb14e3437ac
#
_cell.length_a   1.000
_cell.length_b   1.000
_cell.length_c   1.000
_cell.angle_alpha   90.00
_cell.angle_beta   90.00
_cell.angle_gamma   90.00
#
_symmetry.space_group_name_H-M   'P 1'
#
loop_
_entity.id
_entity.type
_entity.pdbx_description
1 polymer ?
#
loop_
_entity_poly.entity_id
_entity_poly.type
_entity_poly.pdbx_seq_one_letter_code
_entity_poly.pdbx_strand_id
1 'polypeptide(L)'
;MRALGVAALGAGLALAVSPALIRGARKFPPLSTLPSTPFSLQDAAMAAAGLRAAAADLAWIELLQYSAGGLTELTDAPGREFEYVKPLTERVVRLDPSFHRAYLYGAGMLGWFRNLQRYDDAIDLLQQGLRDDPGEPLYAEYIAALAYQKRGDTAKALEILEPLADDPRSPVTMKEILANLYKSNGEYAKALAVWEAILDDEGQSSQWPRARQQIAEIRGLARKPK
;
A
#
# COMPACT_ATOMS: atom_id res chain seq x y z
N MET A 1 -18.71 -42.11 -20.36
CA MET A 1 -19.68 -42.30 -19.26
C MET A 1 -19.11 -42.01 -17.86
N ARG A 2 -17.85 -42.37 -17.54
CA ARG A 2 -17.26 -42.09 -16.21
C ARG A 2 -17.08 -40.60 -15.88
N ALA A 3 -16.73 -39.72 -16.84
CA ALA A 3 -16.53 -38.29 -16.64
C ALA A 3 -17.85 -37.54 -16.30
N LEU A 4 -18.96 -37.94 -16.91
CA LEU A 4 -20.29 -37.39 -16.63
C LEU A 4 -20.76 -37.73 -15.21
N GLY A 5 -20.45 -38.93 -14.70
CA GLY A 5 -20.77 -39.33 -13.33
C GLY A 5 -20.03 -38.54 -12.27
N VAL A 6 -18.73 -38.22 -12.50
CA VAL A 6 -17.94 -37.42 -11.58
C VAL A 6 -18.39 -35.94 -11.56
N ALA A 7 -18.74 -35.39 -12.71
CA ALA A 7 -19.28 -34.04 -12.81
C ALA A 7 -20.67 -33.91 -12.13
N ALA A 8 -21.53 -34.90 -12.30
CA ALA A 8 -22.82 -34.92 -11.65
C ALA A 8 -22.74 -35.08 -10.12
N LEU A 9 -21.79 -35.91 -9.63
CA LEU A 9 -21.49 -36.03 -8.19
C LEU A 9 -20.93 -34.74 -7.60
N GLY A 10 -20.01 -34.07 -8.30
CA GLY A 10 -19.45 -32.77 -7.88
C GLY A 10 -20.52 -31.68 -7.82
N ALA A 11 -21.38 -31.58 -8.83
CA ALA A 11 -22.51 -30.64 -8.85
C ALA A 11 -23.54 -30.93 -7.75
N GLY A 12 -23.85 -32.20 -7.53
CA GLY A 12 -24.76 -32.62 -6.45
C GLY A 12 -24.21 -32.28 -5.05
N LEU A 13 -22.92 -32.49 -4.82
CA LEU A 13 -22.27 -32.13 -3.56
C LEU A 13 -22.23 -30.61 -3.35
N ALA A 14 -21.92 -29.85 -4.38
CA ALA A 14 -21.93 -28.39 -4.34
C ALA A 14 -23.34 -27.83 -4.03
N LEU A 15 -24.37 -28.37 -4.66
CA LEU A 15 -25.75 -27.99 -4.41
C LEU A 15 -26.26 -28.39 -3.02
N ALA A 16 -25.80 -29.51 -2.47
CA ALA A 16 -26.18 -29.98 -1.13
C ALA A 16 -25.47 -29.19 -0.01
N VAL A 17 -24.20 -28.80 -0.21
CA VAL A 17 -23.39 -28.10 0.78
C VAL A 17 -23.66 -26.59 0.76
N SER A 18 -23.99 -26.03 -0.39
CA SER A 18 -24.20 -24.57 -0.57
C SER A 18 -25.26 -23.98 0.38
N PRO A 19 -26.46 -24.58 0.58
CA PRO A 19 -27.44 -24.03 1.52
C PRO A 19 -27.01 -24.11 2.98
N ALA A 20 -26.21 -25.12 3.35
CA ALA A 20 -25.66 -25.24 4.70
C ALA A 20 -24.58 -24.20 4.96
N LEU A 21 -23.72 -23.94 3.99
CA LEU A 21 -22.72 -22.88 4.05
C LEU A 21 -23.35 -21.48 4.10
N ILE A 22 -24.40 -21.25 3.28
CA ILE A 22 -25.11 -19.96 3.26
C ILE A 22 -25.86 -19.70 4.58
N ARG A 23 -26.45 -20.72 5.18
CA ARG A 23 -27.14 -20.59 6.48
C ARG A 23 -26.17 -20.45 7.65
N GLY A 24 -24.97 -21.03 7.56
CA GLY A 24 -23.92 -20.92 8.56
C GLY A 24 -23.01 -19.70 8.39
N ALA A 25 -22.98 -19.12 7.19
CA ALA A 25 -22.16 -17.96 6.90
C ALA A 25 -22.74 -16.74 7.62
N ARG A 26 -22.07 -16.28 8.65
CA ARG A 26 -22.28 -14.93 9.17
C ARG A 26 -21.90 -13.95 8.06
N LYS A 27 -22.64 -12.85 7.92
CA LYS A 27 -22.35 -11.80 6.93
C LYS A 27 -20.92 -11.28 7.03
N PHE A 28 -20.38 -11.27 8.25
CA PHE A 28 -18.99 -10.89 8.54
C PHE A 28 -18.46 -11.80 9.65
N PRO A 29 -17.18 -12.20 9.60
CA PRO A 29 -16.57 -12.89 10.73
C PRO A 29 -16.61 -11.97 11.95
N PRO A 30 -16.96 -12.47 13.14
CA PRO A 30 -16.88 -11.66 14.35
C PRO A 30 -15.44 -11.21 14.55
N LEU A 31 -15.24 -9.97 15.06
CA LEU A 31 -13.93 -9.40 15.31
C LEU A 31 -13.00 -10.33 16.09
N SER A 32 -13.57 -11.11 17.02
CA SER A 32 -12.84 -12.10 17.82
C SER A 32 -12.26 -13.27 17.02
N THR A 33 -12.71 -13.49 15.78
CA THR A 33 -12.21 -14.55 14.90
C THR A 33 -11.25 -14.06 13.83
N LEU A 34 -11.05 -12.72 13.72
CA LEU A 34 -10.07 -12.17 12.81
C LEU A 34 -8.67 -12.48 13.36
N PRO A 35 -7.74 -12.91 12.49
CA PRO A 35 -6.39 -13.16 12.91
C PRO A 35 -5.74 -11.86 13.39
N SER A 36 -5.32 -11.83 14.65
CA SER A 36 -4.49 -10.75 15.21
C SER A 36 -3.06 -10.78 14.66
N THR A 37 -2.72 -11.84 13.93
CA THR A 37 -1.41 -12.04 13.31
C THR A 37 -1.53 -11.98 11.79
N PRO A 38 -0.51 -11.49 11.08
CA PRO A 38 -0.53 -11.42 9.61
C PRO A 38 -0.45 -12.78 8.91
N PHE A 39 -0.62 -13.90 9.62
CA PHE A 39 -0.57 -15.24 9.06
C PHE A 39 -1.44 -16.22 9.85
N SER A 40 -2.30 -16.97 9.17
CA SER A 40 -3.14 -18.00 9.77
C SER A 40 -2.68 -19.41 9.40
N LEU A 41 -3.11 -20.42 10.18
CA LEU A 41 -2.86 -21.82 9.85
C LEU A 41 -3.49 -22.21 8.50
N GLN A 42 -4.64 -21.63 8.17
CA GLN A 42 -5.30 -21.81 6.87
C GLN A 42 -4.42 -21.28 5.74
N ASP A 43 -3.84 -20.09 5.89
CA ASP A 43 -2.93 -19.50 4.90
C ASP A 43 -1.70 -20.39 4.69
N ALA A 44 -1.13 -20.92 5.79
CA ALA A 44 -0.02 -21.84 5.71
C ALA A 44 -0.37 -23.12 4.93
N ALA A 45 -1.54 -23.71 5.19
CA ALA A 45 -2.00 -24.89 4.51
C ALA A 45 -2.25 -24.63 3.01
N MET A 46 -2.86 -23.50 2.66
CA MET A 46 -3.09 -23.11 1.27
C MET A 46 -1.75 -22.84 0.54
N ALA A 47 -0.82 -22.15 1.19
CA ALA A 47 0.51 -21.90 0.63
C ALA A 47 1.27 -23.21 0.37
N ALA A 48 1.22 -24.15 1.31
CA ALA A 48 1.82 -25.48 1.16
C ALA A 48 1.18 -26.31 0.02
N ALA A 49 -0.11 -26.10 -0.24
CA ALA A 49 -0.81 -26.70 -1.38
C ALA A 49 -0.57 -25.96 -2.73
N GLY A 50 0.28 -24.95 -2.78
CA GLY A 50 0.54 -24.15 -4.00
C GLY A 50 -0.57 -23.12 -4.31
N LEU A 51 -1.49 -22.85 -3.38
CA LEU A 51 -2.64 -21.96 -3.55
C LEU A 51 -2.39 -20.60 -2.88
N ARG A 52 -1.15 -20.12 -2.87
CA ARG A 52 -0.76 -18.90 -2.16
C ARG A 52 -1.48 -17.65 -2.68
N ALA A 53 -1.59 -17.50 -4.00
CA ALA A 53 -2.33 -16.38 -4.62
C ALA A 53 -3.82 -16.40 -4.25
N ALA A 54 -4.46 -17.58 -4.30
CA ALA A 54 -5.86 -17.73 -3.87
C ALA A 54 -6.07 -17.40 -2.38
N ALA A 55 -5.08 -17.72 -1.54
CA ALA A 55 -5.11 -17.33 -0.13
C ALA A 55 -5.00 -15.80 0.04
N ALA A 56 -4.18 -15.13 -0.80
CA ALA A 56 -4.09 -13.67 -0.81
C ALA A 56 -5.41 -13.02 -1.23
N ASP A 57 -6.08 -13.55 -2.27
CA ASP A 57 -7.38 -13.06 -2.71
C ASP A 57 -8.45 -13.20 -1.61
N LEU A 58 -8.48 -14.35 -0.91
CA LEU A 58 -9.38 -14.53 0.22
C LEU A 58 -9.09 -13.57 1.38
N ALA A 59 -7.83 -13.40 1.72
CA ALA A 59 -7.41 -12.43 2.74
C ALA A 59 -7.78 -10.99 2.34
N TRP A 60 -7.67 -10.65 1.07
CA TRP A 60 -8.10 -9.36 0.52
C TRP A 60 -9.62 -9.15 0.67
N ILE A 61 -10.41 -10.16 0.34
CA ILE A 61 -11.87 -10.12 0.52
C ILE A 61 -12.22 -9.93 2.00
N GLU A 62 -11.54 -10.61 2.92
CA GLU A 62 -11.72 -10.43 4.37
C GLU A 62 -11.39 -9.01 4.82
N LEU A 63 -10.29 -8.42 4.32
CA LEU A 63 -9.94 -7.02 4.61
C LEU A 63 -11.03 -6.06 4.13
N LEU A 64 -11.55 -6.24 2.91
CA LEU A 64 -12.63 -5.41 2.38
C LEU A 64 -13.93 -5.57 3.18
N GLN A 65 -14.30 -6.81 3.54
CA GLN A 65 -15.49 -7.09 4.36
C GLN A 65 -15.34 -6.48 5.75
N TYR A 66 -14.18 -6.62 6.38
CA TYR A 66 -13.91 -5.99 7.66
C TYR A 66 -14.03 -4.47 7.57
N SER A 67 -13.44 -3.85 6.56
CA SER A 67 -13.50 -2.40 6.39
C SER A 67 -14.92 -1.89 6.13
N ALA A 68 -15.74 -2.66 5.39
CA ALA A 68 -17.13 -2.34 5.14
C ALA A 68 -18.02 -2.60 6.37
N GLY A 69 -17.82 -3.73 7.06
CA GLY A 69 -18.55 -4.10 8.27
C GLY A 69 -18.17 -3.27 9.48
N GLY A 70 -16.91 -2.92 9.60
CA GLY A 70 -16.39 -2.03 10.64
C GLY A 70 -17.02 -0.64 10.64
N LEU A 71 -17.62 -0.26 9.51
CA LEU A 71 -18.42 0.97 9.44
C LEU A 71 -19.72 0.90 10.26
N THR A 72 -20.20 -0.30 10.56
CA THR A 72 -21.48 -0.50 11.25
C THR A 72 -21.32 -1.02 12.68
N GLU A 73 -20.32 -1.86 12.94
CA GLU A 73 -20.14 -2.51 14.23
C GLU A 73 -19.13 -1.82 15.16
N LEU A 74 -18.20 -1.04 14.62
CA LEU A 74 -17.13 -0.37 15.39
C LEU A 74 -17.46 1.05 15.81
N THR A 75 -18.57 1.61 15.35
CA THR A 75 -19.04 2.93 15.82
C THR A 75 -19.36 2.96 17.31
N ASP A 76 -19.56 1.79 17.94
CA ASP A 76 -19.89 1.68 19.35
C ASP A 76 -18.67 1.55 20.29
N ALA A 77 -17.47 1.42 19.73
CA ALA A 77 -16.22 1.33 20.49
C ALA A 77 -15.22 2.43 20.09
N PRO A 78 -15.35 3.64 20.63
CA PRO A 78 -14.46 4.75 20.30
C PRO A 78 -12.98 4.41 20.54
N GLY A 79 -12.13 4.62 19.52
CA GLY A 79 -10.69 4.40 19.57
C GLY A 79 -10.23 3.00 19.14
N ARG A 80 -11.17 2.10 18.77
CA ARG A 80 -10.84 0.76 18.24
C ARG A 80 -11.25 0.59 16.78
N GLU A 81 -11.74 1.64 16.17
CA GLU A 81 -12.18 1.63 14.79
C GLU A 81 -11.01 1.25 13.89
N PHE A 82 -11.25 0.26 13.05
CA PHE A 82 -10.28 -0.20 12.06
C PHE A 82 -8.95 -0.73 12.65
N GLU A 83 -8.95 -1.22 13.89
CA GLU A 83 -7.78 -1.80 14.56
C GLU A 83 -7.10 -2.88 13.70
N TYR A 84 -7.89 -3.69 13.00
CA TYR A 84 -7.39 -4.82 12.21
C TYR A 84 -7.03 -4.48 10.76
N VAL A 85 -7.18 -3.23 10.29
CA VAL A 85 -6.81 -2.88 8.92
C VAL A 85 -5.34 -3.18 8.63
N LYS A 86 -4.42 -2.76 9.52
CA LYS A 86 -2.98 -3.02 9.34
C LYS A 86 -2.67 -4.52 9.31
N PRO A 87 -3.01 -5.33 10.34
CA PRO A 87 -2.69 -6.76 10.35
C PRO A 87 -3.36 -7.54 9.21
N LEU A 88 -4.57 -7.18 8.78
CA LEU A 88 -5.21 -7.80 7.63
C LEU A 88 -4.53 -7.42 6.32
N THR A 89 -4.11 -6.17 6.16
CA THR A 89 -3.31 -5.75 5.01
C THR A 89 -1.97 -6.49 4.97
N GLU A 90 -1.26 -6.56 6.10
CA GLU A 90 0.01 -7.29 6.21
C GLU A 90 -0.14 -8.78 5.88
N ARG A 91 -1.29 -9.38 6.21
CA ARG A 91 -1.61 -10.77 5.83
C ARG A 91 -1.72 -10.92 4.32
N VAL A 92 -2.42 -10.02 3.62
CA VAL A 92 -2.56 -10.05 2.15
C VAL A 92 -1.18 -9.97 1.50
N VAL A 93 -0.39 -8.95 1.85
CA VAL A 93 0.90 -8.68 1.20
C VAL A 93 1.98 -9.69 1.57
N ARG A 94 1.87 -10.37 2.69
CA ARG A 94 2.73 -11.51 3.03
C ARG A 94 2.43 -12.72 2.15
N LEU A 95 1.18 -12.94 1.80
CA LEU A 95 0.76 -13.99 0.89
C LEU A 95 1.11 -13.64 -0.55
N ASP A 96 0.96 -12.39 -0.95
CA ASP A 96 1.34 -11.89 -2.26
C ASP A 96 1.98 -10.50 -2.15
N PRO A 97 3.33 -10.41 -2.11
CA PRO A 97 4.04 -9.13 -2.07
C PRO A 97 3.77 -8.22 -3.28
N SER A 98 3.32 -8.78 -4.40
CA SER A 98 2.96 -8.01 -5.60
C SER A 98 1.54 -7.45 -5.58
N PHE A 99 0.81 -7.62 -4.47
CA PHE A 99 -0.57 -7.14 -4.34
C PHE A 99 -0.59 -5.62 -4.01
N HIS A 100 -0.18 -4.79 -4.98
CA HIS A 100 -0.02 -3.33 -4.81
C HIS A 100 -1.26 -2.64 -4.22
N ARG A 101 -2.45 -3.09 -4.65
CA ARG A 101 -3.72 -2.51 -4.17
C ARG A 101 -3.92 -2.65 -2.67
N ALA A 102 -3.40 -3.71 -2.05
CA ALA A 102 -3.55 -3.92 -0.62
C ALA A 102 -2.73 -2.89 0.17
N TYR A 103 -1.48 -2.62 -0.23
CA TYR A 103 -0.66 -1.58 0.40
C TYR A 103 -1.33 -0.21 0.33
N LEU A 104 -1.76 0.21 -0.87
CA LEU A 104 -2.38 1.51 -1.09
C LEU A 104 -3.71 1.66 -0.35
N TYR A 105 -4.53 0.60 -0.36
CA TYR A 105 -5.81 0.57 0.35
C TYR A 105 -5.62 0.65 1.87
N GLY A 106 -4.75 -0.21 2.43
CA GLY A 106 -4.46 -0.21 3.86
C GLY A 106 -3.89 1.12 4.34
N ALA A 107 -2.93 1.68 3.60
CA ALA A 107 -2.35 2.98 3.90
C ALA A 107 -3.39 4.11 3.77
N GLY A 108 -4.22 4.08 2.74
CA GLY A 108 -5.32 5.02 2.53
C GLY A 108 -6.33 5.01 3.68
N MET A 109 -6.74 3.81 4.11
CA MET A 109 -7.63 3.64 5.26
C MET A 109 -7.02 4.21 6.54
N LEU A 110 -5.78 3.86 6.84
CA LEU A 110 -5.11 4.29 8.08
C LEU A 110 -4.79 5.79 8.10
N GLY A 111 -4.41 6.37 6.94
CA GLY A 111 -3.98 7.76 6.87
C GLY A 111 -5.12 8.76 6.70
N TRP A 112 -6.11 8.45 5.86
CA TRP A 112 -7.12 9.44 5.46
C TRP A 112 -8.56 9.09 5.81
N PHE A 113 -8.86 7.81 6.04
CA PHE A 113 -10.25 7.43 6.26
C PHE A 113 -10.74 7.90 7.64
N ARG A 114 -11.86 8.63 7.68
CA ARG A 114 -12.53 9.11 8.89
C ARG A 114 -11.61 9.74 9.94
N ASN A 115 -10.52 10.38 9.51
CA ASN A 115 -9.55 11.03 10.41
C ASN A 115 -8.88 10.07 11.42
N LEU A 116 -8.67 8.80 11.05
CA LEU A 116 -7.92 7.85 11.87
C LEU A 116 -6.51 8.34 12.19
N GLN A 117 -5.88 9.06 11.24
CA GLN A 117 -4.58 9.71 11.41
C GLN A 117 -3.46 8.77 11.89
N ARG A 118 -3.58 7.47 11.56
CA ARG A 118 -2.57 6.46 11.86
C ARG A 118 -1.45 6.52 10.82
N TYR A 119 -0.82 7.69 10.70
CA TYR A 119 0.17 7.98 9.66
C TYR A 119 1.38 7.05 9.72
N ASP A 120 1.89 6.75 10.93
CA ASP A 120 3.04 5.85 11.09
C ASP A 120 2.74 4.45 10.58
N ASP A 121 1.59 3.88 10.91
CA ASP A 121 1.16 2.58 10.42
C ASP A 121 0.97 2.58 8.89
N ALA A 122 0.44 3.67 8.33
CA ALA A 122 0.27 3.83 6.90
C ALA A 122 1.63 3.90 6.17
N ILE A 123 2.57 4.68 6.72
CA ILE A 123 3.93 4.81 6.19
C ILE A 123 4.67 3.48 6.27
N ASP A 124 4.56 2.73 7.39
CA ASP A 124 5.19 1.41 7.54
C ASP A 124 4.74 0.42 6.46
N LEU A 125 3.43 0.39 6.13
CA LEU A 125 2.89 -0.44 5.05
C LEU A 125 3.48 -0.04 3.69
N LEU A 126 3.50 1.26 3.39
CA LEU A 126 4.04 1.75 2.11
C LEU A 126 5.55 1.52 1.99
N GLN A 127 6.28 1.63 3.11
CA GLN A 127 7.70 1.31 3.19
C GLN A 127 7.99 -0.17 2.92
N GLN A 128 7.10 -1.05 3.39
CA GLN A 128 7.17 -2.45 3.02
C GLN A 128 6.93 -2.62 1.51
N GLY A 129 5.90 -1.97 0.94
CA GLY A 129 5.63 -1.98 -0.50
C GLY A 129 6.83 -1.52 -1.32
N LEU A 130 7.51 -0.45 -0.91
CA LEU A 130 8.72 0.04 -1.57
C LEU A 130 9.90 -0.96 -1.51
N ARG A 131 10.02 -1.75 -0.45
CA ARG A 131 11.05 -2.80 -0.39
C ARG A 131 10.75 -3.95 -1.35
N ASP A 132 9.46 -4.29 -1.48
CA ASP A 132 9.01 -5.40 -2.31
C ASP A 132 8.97 -4.99 -3.80
N ASP A 133 8.55 -3.75 -4.10
CA ASP A 133 8.58 -3.16 -5.44
C ASP A 133 8.93 -1.66 -5.39
N PRO A 134 10.21 -1.31 -5.51
CA PRO A 134 10.65 0.08 -5.61
C PRO A 134 10.20 0.78 -6.90
N GLY A 135 9.76 0.00 -7.90
CA GLY A 135 9.28 0.50 -9.19
C GLY A 135 7.88 1.11 -9.14
N GLU A 136 7.11 0.92 -8.06
CA GLU A 136 5.75 1.47 -7.94
C GLU A 136 5.77 2.92 -7.39
N PRO A 137 5.51 3.93 -8.25
CA PRO A 137 5.65 5.34 -7.86
C PRO A 137 4.62 5.79 -6.82
N LEU A 138 3.44 5.14 -6.78
CA LEU A 138 2.35 5.54 -5.89
C LEU A 138 2.73 5.38 -4.42
N TYR A 139 3.62 4.45 -4.07
CA TYR A 139 4.09 4.32 -2.69
C TYR A 139 4.83 5.57 -2.21
N ALA A 140 5.73 6.10 -3.03
CA ALA A 140 6.47 7.33 -2.73
C ALA A 140 5.54 8.54 -2.65
N GLU A 141 4.58 8.64 -3.57
CA GLU A 141 3.57 9.71 -3.58
C GLU A 141 2.72 9.70 -2.31
N TYR A 142 2.25 8.52 -1.88
CA TYR A 142 1.48 8.39 -0.67
C TYR A 142 2.29 8.70 0.60
N ILE A 143 3.56 8.27 0.67
CA ILE A 143 4.45 8.61 1.78
C ILE A 143 4.63 10.12 1.86
N ALA A 144 4.90 10.79 0.74
CA ALA A 144 5.06 12.24 0.70
C ALA A 144 3.78 12.97 1.14
N ALA A 145 2.61 12.52 0.68
CA ALA A 145 1.33 13.08 1.07
C ALA A 145 1.02 12.91 2.56
N LEU A 146 1.30 11.73 3.12
CA LEU A 146 1.11 11.42 4.54
C LEU A 146 2.05 12.24 5.43
N ALA A 147 3.32 12.37 5.03
CA ALA A 147 4.31 13.16 5.74
C ALA A 147 3.91 14.66 5.75
N TYR A 148 3.38 15.17 4.63
CA TYR A 148 2.85 16.53 4.57
C TYR A 148 1.66 16.75 5.52
N GLN A 149 0.73 15.79 5.57
CA GLN A 149 -0.44 15.89 6.47
C GLN A 149 -0.07 15.79 7.94
N LYS A 150 0.97 15.03 8.28
CA LYS A 150 1.51 14.94 9.65
C LYS A 150 2.23 16.22 10.10
N ARG A 151 2.08 17.32 9.37
CA ARG A 151 2.61 18.64 9.70
C ARG A 151 4.13 18.67 9.92
N GLY A 152 4.85 18.60 8.81
CA GLY A 152 6.28 18.91 8.81
C GLY A 152 7.21 17.73 9.01
N ASP A 153 6.68 16.50 8.98
CA ASP A 153 7.55 15.32 9.01
C ASP A 153 8.11 14.96 7.61
N THR A 154 8.41 16.04 6.84
CA THR A 154 9.11 15.93 5.55
C THR A 154 10.47 15.24 5.72
N ALA A 155 11.10 15.41 6.89
CA ALA A 155 12.35 14.75 7.23
C ALA A 155 12.21 13.23 7.23
N LYS A 156 11.13 12.69 7.79
CA LYS A 156 10.86 11.23 7.77
C LYS A 156 10.63 10.70 6.35
N ALA A 157 9.93 11.46 5.50
CA ALA A 157 9.76 11.08 4.10
C ALA A 157 11.11 11.06 3.37
N LEU A 158 11.98 12.03 3.61
CA LEU A 158 13.33 12.07 3.05
C LEU A 158 14.15 10.87 3.54
N GLU A 159 14.17 10.57 4.84
CA GLU A 159 14.86 9.41 5.41
C GLU A 159 14.46 8.09 4.72
N ILE A 160 13.17 7.94 4.38
CA ILE A 160 12.66 6.75 3.72
C ILE A 160 13.01 6.70 2.23
N LEU A 161 12.91 7.84 1.54
CA LEU A 161 13.00 7.88 0.08
C LEU A 161 14.43 8.10 -0.43
N GLU A 162 15.31 8.79 0.33
CA GLU A 162 16.70 9.02 -0.06
C GLU A 162 17.46 7.72 -0.44
N PRO A 163 17.41 6.64 0.37
CA PRO A 163 18.13 5.41 0.05
C PRO A 163 17.67 4.71 -1.23
N LEU A 164 16.46 5.04 -1.70
CA LEU A 164 15.85 4.43 -2.88
C LEU A 164 16.12 5.21 -4.16
N ALA A 165 16.65 6.44 -4.06
CA ALA A 165 16.92 7.29 -5.21
C ALA A 165 17.94 6.68 -6.18
N ASP A 166 18.88 5.89 -5.65
CA ASP A 166 19.94 5.21 -6.41
C ASP A 166 19.58 3.79 -6.84
N ASP A 167 18.40 3.26 -6.45
CA ASP A 167 17.95 1.94 -6.89
C ASP A 167 17.61 1.99 -8.40
N PRO A 168 18.24 1.13 -9.24
CA PRO A 168 17.96 1.10 -10.68
C PRO A 168 16.51 0.80 -11.04
N ARG A 169 15.73 0.20 -10.11
CA ARG A 169 14.32 -0.09 -10.28
C ARG A 169 13.44 1.12 -9.99
N SER A 170 13.98 2.14 -9.32
CA SER A 170 13.21 3.33 -8.96
C SER A 170 12.87 4.16 -10.18
N PRO A 171 11.59 4.46 -10.40
CA PRO A 171 11.16 5.26 -11.54
C PRO A 171 11.61 6.73 -11.38
N VAL A 172 11.68 7.43 -12.51
CA VAL A 172 12.04 8.86 -12.51
C VAL A 172 11.07 9.70 -11.66
N THR A 173 9.80 9.31 -11.61
CA THR A 173 8.79 9.97 -10.76
C THR A 173 9.17 9.98 -9.29
N MET A 174 9.83 8.95 -8.78
CA MET A 174 10.33 8.91 -7.41
C MET A 174 11.44 9.92 -7.19
N LYS A 175 12.38 10.07 -8.15
CA LYS A 175 13.40 11.12 -8.12
C LYS A 175 12.77 12.52 -8.13
N GLU A 176 11.72 12.73 -8.91
CA GLU A 176 10.96 13.97 -8.93
C GLU A 176 10.28 14.27 -7.58
N ILE A 177 9.69 13.26 -6.93
CA ILE A 177 9.10 13.39 -5.60
C ILE A 177 10.17 13.80 -4.59
N LEU A 178 11.32 13.11 -4.59
CA LEU A 178 12.44 13.40 -3.71
C LEU A 178 12.97 14.84 -3.92
N ALA A 179 13.14 15.26 -5.17
CA ALA A 179 13.56 16.64 -5.48
C ALA A 179 12.55 17.69 -4.97
N ASN A 180 11.25 17.40 -5.08
CA ASN A 180 10.21 18.28 -4.54
C ASN A 180 10.19 18.31 -3.01
N LEU A 181 10.45 17.18 -2.34
CA LEU A 181 10.61 17.13 -0.88
C LEU A 181 11.80 17.96 -0.43
N TYR A 182 12.97 17.83 -1.09
CA TYR A 182 14.14 18.70 -0.81
C TYR A 182 13.82 20.18 -1.00
N LYS A 183 13.13 20.52 -2.11
CA LYS A 183 12.70 21.91 -2.37
C LYS A 183 11.79 22.43 -1.25
N SER A 184 10.81 21.67 -0.81
CA SER A 184 9.88 22.05 0.26
C SER A 184 10.54 22.16 1.63
N ASN A 185 11.60 21.36 1.85
CA ASN A 185 12.42 21.41 3.07
C ASN A 185 13.50 22.51 3.05
N GLY A 186 13.62 23.25 1.93
CA GLY A 186 14.63 24.32 1.77
C GLY A 186 16.03 23.81 1.40
N GLU A 187 16.19 22.52 1.11
CA GLU A 187 17.44 21.89 0.71
C GLU A 187 17.68 22.06 -0.79
N TYR A 188 17.73 23.31 -1.25
CA TYR A 188 17.77 23.67 -2.67
C TYR A 188 18.94 23.04 -3.43
N ALA A 189 20.10 22.89 -2.80
CA ALA A 189 21.28 22.29 -3.43
C ALA A 189 21.03 20.81 -3.78
N LYS A 190 20.44 20.03 -2.87
CA LYS A 190 20.08 18.64 -3.13
C LYS A 190 18.97 18.54 -4.19
N ALA A 191 17.95 19.39 -4.11
CA ALA A 191 16.89 19.44 -5.11
C ALA A 191 17.45 19.71 -6.53
N LEU A 192 18.38 20.64 -6.67
CA LEU A 192 19.06 20.92 -7.94
C LEU A 192 19.84 19.69 -8.44
N ALA A 193 20.62 19.06 -7.57
CA ALA A 193 21.42 17.89 -7.95
C ALA A 193 20.54 16.75 -8.53
N VAL A 194 19.38 16.49 -7.92
CA VAL A 194 18.46 15.47 -8.43
C VAL A 194 17.88 15.85 -9.79
N TRP A 195 17.45 17.11 -9.98
CA TRP A 195 16.93 17.57 -11.27
C TRP A 195 17.98 17.63 -12.37
N GLU A 196 19.22 17.98 -12.03
CA GLU A 196 20.36 17.96 -12.95
C GLU A 196 20.68 16.52 -13.38
N ALA A 197 20.67 15.56 -12.45
CA ALA A 197 20.84 14.14 -12.79
C ALA A 197 19.76 13.60 -13.74
N ILE A 198 18.51 14.10 -13.66
CA ILE A 198 17.45 13.75 -14.62
C ILE A 198 17.75 14.34 -16.01
N LEU A 199 18.38 15.52 -16.09
CA LEU A 199 18.78 16.11 -17.38
C LEU A 199 19.95 15.38 -18.03
N ASP A 200 20.85 14.79 -17.23
CA ASP A 200 22.02 14.07 -17.71
C ASP A 200 21.67 12.64 -18.19
N ASP A 201 20.47 12.14 -17.85
CA ASP A 201 19.98 10.83 -18.28
C ASP A 201 19.22 10.96 -19.60
N GLU A 202 19.83 10.50 -20.71
CA GLU A 202 19.21 10.50 -22.04
C GLU A 202 17.94 9.66 -22.10
N GLY A 203 17.83 8.61 -21.28
CA GLY A 203 16.64 7.76 -21.15
C GLY A 203 15.43 8.52 -20.60
N GLN A 204 15.65 9.66 -19.94
CA GLN A 204 14.62 10.49 -19.32
C GLN A 204 14.29 11.76 -20.13
N SER A 205 14.60 11.79 -21.42
CA SER A 205 14.43 12.97 -22.29
C SER A 205 12.99 13.56 -22.28
N SER A 206 11.97 12.73 -22.03
CA SER A 206 10.59 13.20 -21.89
C SER A 206 10.39 14.11 -20.67
N GLN A 207 11.21 14.03 -19.64
CA GLN A 207 11.15 14.83 -18.42
C GLN A 207 12.01 16.09 -18.47
N TRP A 208 12.89 16.25 -19.46
CA TRP A 208 13.78 17.39 -19.57
C TRP A 208 13.10 18.76 -19.55
N PRO A 209 11.96 18.99 -20.22
CA PRO A 209 11.28 20.28 -20.13
C PRO A 209 10.89 20.62 -18.69
N ARG A 210 10.36 19.65 -17.97
CA ARG A 210 9.98 19.78 -16.56
C ARG A 210 11.17 20.00 -15.65
N ALA A 211 12.24 19.24 -15.84
CA ALA A 211 13.49 19.39 -15.07
C ALA A 211 14.08 20.79 -15.23
N ARG A 212 14.17 21.33 -16.46
CA ARG A 212 14.65 22.69 -16.72
C ARG A 212 13.80 23.75 -16.02
N GLN A 213 12.48 23.58 -16.04
CA GLN A 213 11.55 24.48 -15.35
C GLN A 213 11.78 24.48 -13.84
N GLN A 214 11.89 23.29 -13.22
CA GLN A 214 12.12 23.14 -11.78
C GLN A 214 13.48 23.70 -11.35
N ILE A 215 14.53 23.46 -12.13
CA ILE A 215 15.86 24.04 -11.87
C ILE A 215 15.81 25.58 -11.90
N ALA A 216 15.13 26.16 -12.88
CA ALA A 216 15.00 27.62 -12.95
C ALA A 216 14.25 28.20 -11.74
N GLU A 217 13.16 27.55 -11.33
CA GLU A 217 12.36 27.91 -10.16
C GLU A 217 13.21 27.84 -8.88
N ILE A 218 13.89 26.70 -8.63
CA ILE A 218 14.70 26.48 -7.42
C ILE A 218 15.86 27.49 -7.34
N ARG A 219 16.53 27.77 -8.46
CA ARG A 219 17.58 28.81 -8.52
C ARG A 219 17.04 30.19 -8.18
N GLY A 220 15.79 30.48 -8.57
CA GLY A 220 15.10 31.71 -8.20
C GLY A 220 14.80 31.79 -6.69
N LEU A 221 14.38 30.68 -6.09
CA LEU A 221 14.12 30.60 -4.64
C LEU A 221 15.40 30.73 -3.82
N ALA A 222 16.47 30.05 -4.24
CA ALA A 222 17.77 30.08 -3.55
C ALA A 222 18.44 31.47 -3.53
N ARG A 223 18.08 32.39 -4.44
CA ARG A 223 18.60 33.75 -4.53
C ARG A 223 17.83 34.76 -3.67
N LYS A 224 16.66 34.41 -3.14
CA LYS A 224 15.89 35.31 -2.26
C LYS A 224 16.52 35.29 -0.88
N PRO A 225 17.01 36.42 -0.34
CA PRO A 225 17.47 36.49 1.04
C PRO A 225 16.29 36.14 1.98
N LYS A 226 16.61 35.39 3.04
CA LYS A 226 15.64 35.07 4.11
C LYS A 226 15.27 36.33 4.88
#